data_63fdbfa5c5eab1755978d5df4ec2031d
#
_entry.id   63fdbfa5c5eab1755978d5df4ec2031d
#
_cell.length_a   1.000
_cell.length_b   1.000
_cell.length_c   1.000
_cell.angle_alpha   90.00
_cell.angle_beta   90.00
_cell.angle_gamma   90.00
#
_symmetry.space_group_name_H-M   'P 1'
#
loop_
_entity.id
_entity.type
_entity.pdbx_description
1 polymer ?
#
loop_
_entity_poly.entity_id
_entity_poly.type
_entity_poly.pdbx_seq_one_letter_code
_entity_poly.pdbx_strand_id
1 'polypeptide(L)'
;MKISITKENKENKKGTKAVKIILCILFMLGVMFTIFTQWSNFTYGPVSGDQMLINLTSPTDGTDSGIYVSALTKALLPSVIITILFVLFVFLRFKIVLNFKNYSAIVYNENIRKTFSVFLSLAVFFGGLVYGINDFKLYDLYKAYFVKSSFIEENYVEPKETKLIFPEKKRNVIYIYLESMENSYMSKDLGGMEEINLIPKLTQLANEGYSFSDTDNKFGGPKTPVGSQWSLASMTNQMTGLPMKVPGDYNSYGSSGNFLPGAWTFGDVLNNEGYEQTVMVGANAKFGGLEYLFSSHGNYKVMDYNYAIENGLLPNNYKQFWGFEDDKLYKFAKDEITRLYNTGKPFNMTLETADTHTPGYVSPQIENVFNNQYANAIYYSQNEVYKFVQWIKQQPFYENTTIILIGDHLSMCSDFFKNVNKNYNRTQYNLIINPSPELEISKTCFNNRIWSNYDMYPTVLAAMGVKIDGNRLALGTNLFSNEPTVFEQYGYDYVNKELAKKSVFFNDKILSPNGEKVSLRSSKENEKYE
;
A
#
# COMPACT_ATOMS: atom_id res chain seq x y z
N MET A 1 9.76 39.00 46.50
CA MET A 1 10.02 38.89 45.04
C MET A 1 8.96 39.75 44.33
N LYS A 2 9.37 40.68 43.45
CA LYS A 2 8.46 41.51 42.63
C LYS A 2 8.86 41.36 41.16
N ILE A 3 7.89 41.08 40.30
CA ILE A 3 8.11 40.94 38.86
C ILE A 3 7.85 42.29 38.21
N SER A 4 8.79 42.80 37.42
CA SER A 4 8.63 44.02 36.61
C SER A 4 8.69 43.66 35.13
N ILE A 5 7.68 44.05 34.37
CA ILE A 5 7.61 43.86 32.90
C ILE A 5 7.67 45.27 32.29
N THR A 6 8.68 45.51 31.45
CA THR A 6 8.85 46.81 30.77
C THR A 6 8.98 46.62 29.27
N LYS A 7 8.47 47.56 28.48
CA LYS A 7 8.62 47.56 27.02
C LYS A 7 10.05 47.97 26.64
N GLU A 8 10.69 47.22 25.71
CA GLU A 8 11.99 47.57 25.17
C GLU A 8 11.88 48.57 24.00
N ASN A 9 12.82 49.52 23.92
CA ASN A 9 12.87 50.53 22.86
C ASN A 9 13.28 49.94 21.52
N LYS A 10 12.87 50.58 20.40
CA LYS A 10 13.06 50.13 19.03
C LYS A 10 14.53 50.31 18.57
N GLU A 11 15.29 49.24 18.37
CA GLU A 11 16.50 49.31 17.56
C GLU A 11 16.13 49.20 16.07
N ASN A 12 16.36 50.28 15.32
CA ASN A 12 16.02 50.39 13.88
C ASN A 12 17.21 49.95 12.99
N LYS A 13 17.66 48.71 13.08
CA LYS A 13 18.62 48.18 12.10
C LYS A 13 17.89 47.32 11.05
N LYS A 14 17.89 47.72 9.75
CA LYS A 14 17.24 46.98 8.66
C LYS A 14 17.66 45.50 8.60
N GLY A 15 18.93 45.18 8.87
CA GLY A 15 19.44 43.79 8.86
C GLY A 15 18.80 42.88 9.92
N THR A 16 18.43 43.42 11.10
CA THR A 16 17.78 42.63 12.17
C THR A 16 16.37 42.16 11.81
N LYS A 17 15.67 42.88 10.95
CA LYS A 17 14.32 42.47 10.51
C LYS A 17 14.38 41.28 9.54
N ALA A 18 15.31 41.32 8.58
CA ALA A 18 15.50 40.22 7.63
C ALA A 18 15.86 38.90 8.34
N VAL A 19 16.81 38.95 9.29
CA VAL A 19 17.19 37.79 10.09
C VAL A 19 16.00 37.21 10.86
N LYS A 20 15.17 38.04 11.50
CA LYS A 20 13.97 37.57 12.18
C LYS A 20 12.99 36.86 11.25
N ILE A 21 12.78 37.38 10.05
CA ILE A 21 11.92 36.74 9.04
C ILE A 21 12.48 35.39 8.62
N ILE A 22 13.78 35.29 8.34
CA ILE A 22 14.44 34.04 7.97
C ILE A 22 14.28 33.00 9.09
N LEU A 23 14.48 33.38 10.36
CA LEU A 23 14.29 32.48 11.50
C LEU A 23 12.85 31.99 11.60
N CYS A 24 11.85 32.86 11.37
CA CYS A 24 10.45 32.45 11.35
C CYS A 24 10.14 31.48 10.20
N ILE A 25 10.72 31.69 9.02
CA ILE A 25 10.56 30.78 7.87
C ILE A 25 11.19 29.41 8.18
N LEU A 26 12.42 29.38 8.69
CA LEU A 26 13.08 28.11 9.06
C LEU A 26 12.27 27.36 10.12
N PHE A 27 11.81 28.08 11.17
CA PHE A 27 10.96 27.47 12.19
C PHE A 27 9.68 26.89 11.60
N MET A 28 8.98 27.67 10.76
CA MET A 28 7.76 27.23 10.07
C MET A 28 8.00 25.96 9.25
N LEU A 29 9.05 25.92 8.43
CA LEU A 29 9.39 24.76 7.62
C LEU A 29 9.66 23.53 8.50
N GLY A 30 10.40 23.66 9.58
CA GLY A 30 10.67 22.55 10.51
C GLY A 30 9.40 22.04 11.18
N VAL A 31 8.53 22.94 11.66
CA VAL A 31 7.24 22.57 12.26
C VAL A 31 6.34 21.89 11.26
N MET A 32 6.18 22.48 10.07
CA MET A 32 5.33 21.90 9.02
C MET A 32 5.81 20.50 8.63
N PHE A 33 7.12 20.32 8.43
CA PHE A 33 7.68 19.04 8.05
C PHE A 33 7.49 17.98 9.15
N THR A 34 7.71 18.36 10.42
CA THR A 34 7.49 17.46 11.55
C THR A 34 6.02 17.04 11.69
N ILE A 35 5.10 18.00 11.68
CA ILE A 35 3.68 17.72 11.87
C ILE A 35 3.10 16.97 10.66
N PHE A 36 3.52 17.33 9.45
CA PHE A 36 3.09 16.59 8.24
C PHE A 36 3.55 15.13 8.29
N THR A 37 4.79 14.86 8.69
CA THR A 37 5.29 13.50 8.86
C THR A 37 4.47 12.72 9.89
N GLN A 38 4.19 13.33 11.04
CA GLN A 38 3.35 12.70 12.08
C GLN A 38 1.91 12.44 11.58
N TRP A 39 1.31 13.40 10.89
CA TRP A 39 -0.02 13.24 10.31
C TRP A 39 -0.06 12.13 9.25
N SER A 40 0.94 12.07 8.38
CA SER A 40 1.08 11.03 7.36
C SER A 40 1.14 9.64 7.99
N ASN A 41 1.98 9.46 9.00
CA ASN A 41 2.10 8.20 9.73
C ASN A 41 0.83 7.81 10.49
N PHE A 42 0.12 8.78 11.03
CA PHE A 42 -1.15 8.54 11.71
C PHE A 42 -2.24 8.11 10.72
N THR A 43 -2.24 8.69 9.52
CA THR A 43 -3.31 8.50 8.52
C THR A 43 -3.07 7.26 7.66
N TYR A 44 -1.82 7.02 7.27
CA TYR A 44 -1.44 5.98 6.31
C TYR A 44 -0.49 4.91 6.88
N GLY A 45 -0.12 5.03 8.16
CA GLY A 45 0.97 4.23 8.72
C GLY A 45 2.36 4.69 8.25
N PRO A 46 3.40 3.87 8.43
CA PRO A 46 4.78 4.20 8.01
C PRO A 46 4.88 4.21 6.48
N VAL A 47 4.74 5.39 5.87
CA VAL A 47 4.84 5.59 4.41
C VAL A 47 6.29 5.81 4.01
N SER A 48 6.76 5.05 3.02
CA SER A 48 8.09 5.26 2.45
C SER A 48 8.09 6.44 1.44
N GLY A 49 9.28 7.02 1.18
CA GLY A 49 9.41 8.15 0.23
C GLY A 49 9.02 7.78 -1.20
N ASP A 50 9.22 6.53 -1.61
CA ASP A 50 8.80 5.99 -2.90
C ASP A 50 7.27 5.88 -2.99
N GLN A 51 6.62 5.33 -1.99
CA GLN A 51 5.14 5.30 -1.91
C GLN A 51 4.55 6.72 -1.90
N MET A 52 5.13 7.63 -1.10
CA MET A 52 4.70 9.03 -1.06
C MET A 52 4.82 9.69 -2.44
N LEU A 53 5.93 9.46 -3.15
CA LEU A 53 6.14 10.03 -4.48
C LEU A 53 5.16 9.46 -5.51
N ILE A 54 4.92 8.15 -5.49
CA ILE A 54 3.93 7.51 -6.36
C ILE A 54 2.55 8.11 -6.12
N ASN A 55 2.11 8.23 -4.86
CA ASN A 55 0.82 8.81 -4.52
C ASN A 55 0.71 10.29 -4.92
N LEU A 56 1.79 11.08 -4.81
CA LEU A 56 1.80 12.49 -5.23
C LEU A 56 1.76 12.66 -6.75
N THR A 57 2.20 11.66 -7.51
CA THR A 57 2.22 11.67 -8.97
C THR A 57 1.05 10.92 -9.60
N SER A 58 0.30 10.16 -8.81
CA SER A 58 -0.91 9.45 -9.23
C SER A 58 -2.12 10.39 -9.31
N PRO A 59 -3.16 10.05 -10.10
CA PRO A 59 -4.41 10.80 -10.11
C PRO A 59 -5.00 10.92 -8.71
N THR A 60 -5.49 12.12 -8.37
CA THR A 60 -6.16 12.38 -7.09
C THR A 60 -7.66 12.07 -7.12
N ASP A 61 -8.18 11.66 -8.28
CA ASP A 61 -9.56 11.26 -8.45
C ASP A 61 -9.88 10.05 -7.55
N GLY A 62 -11.03 10.11 -6.89
CA GLY A 62 -11.43 9.09 -5.93
C GLY A 62 -10.85 9.26 -4.52
N THR A 63 -9.94 10.21 -4.29
CA THR A 63 -9.44 10.50 -2.93
C THR A 63 -10.58 10.99 -2.05
N ASP A 64 -10.75 10.38 -0.87
CA ASP A 64 -11.78 10.78 0.08
C ASP A 64 -11.57 12.22 0.57
N SER A 65 -12.63 13.04 0.52
CA SER A 65 -12.57 14.43 0.98
C SER A 65 -12.18 14.56 2.46
N GLY A 66 -12.44 13.54 3.28
CA GLY A 66 -12.03 13.47 4.67
C GLY A 66 -10.52 13.50 4.86
N ILE A 67 -9.74 12.99 3.89
CA ILE A 67 -8.27 13.07 3.90
C ILE A 67 -7.81 14.54 3.82
N TYR A 68 -8.40 15.32 2.90
CA TYR A 68 -8.07 16.75 2.77
C TYR A 68 -8.46 17.53 4.04
N VAL A 69 -9.63 17.25 4.60
CA VAL A 69 -10.08 17.86 5.86
C VAL A 69 -9.16 17.48 7.02
N SER A 70 -8.74 16.22 7.08
CA SER A 70 -7.77 15.73 8.07
C SER A 70 -6.42 16.41 7.93
N ALA A 71 -5.87 16.54 6.71
CA ALA A 71 -4.61 17.25 6.45
C ALA A 71 -4.70 18.71 6.87
N LEU A 72 -5.80 19.40 6.54
CA LEU A 72 -6.04 20.78 6.92
C LEU A 72 -6.10 20.96 8.45
N THR A 73 -6.88 20.12 9.13
CA THR A 73 -7.17 20.28 10.57
C THR A 73 -6.09 19.71 11.46
N LYS A 74 -5.45 18.60 11.09
CA LYS A 74 -4.47 17.89 11.93
C LYS A 74 -3.01 18.19 11.55
N ALA A 75 -2.73 18.71 10.34
CA ALA A 75 -1.36 19.07 9.95
C ALA A 75 -1.20 20.59 9.73
N LEU A 76 -1.94 21.18 8.80
CA LEU A 76 -1.72 22.58 8.42
C LEU A 76 -2.10 23.55 9.55
N LEU A 77 -3.29 23.44 10.12
CA LEU A 77 -3.78 24.36 11.15
C LEU A 77 -2.90 24.38 12.42
N PRO A 78 -2.50 23.25 13.02
CA PRO A 78 -1.56 23.24 14.14
C PRO A 78 -0.20 23.85 13.78
N SER A 79 0.32 23.57 12.57
CA SER A 79 1.58 24.15 12.10
C SER A 79 1.54 25.67 12.01
N VAL A 80 0.43 26.21 11.49
CA VAL A 80 0.19 27.67 11.40
C VAL A 80 0.09 28.29 12.79
N ILE A 81 -0.68 27.68 13.71
CA ILE A 81 -0.85 28.19 15.09
C ILE A 81 0.50 28.24 15.80
N ILE A 82 1.28 27.17 15.79
CA ILE A 82 2.61 27.10 16.42
C ILE A 82 3.54 28.14 15.81
N THR A 83 3.51 28.30 14.48
CA THR A 83 4.32 29.33 13.79
C THR A 83 3.91 30.74 14.20
N ILE A 84 2.62 31.05 14.30
CA ILE A 84 2.14 32.35 14.75
C ILE A 84 2.63 32.65 16.19
N LEU A 85 2.56 31.67 17.09
CA LEU A 85 3.07 31.83 18.45
C LEU A 85 4.57 32.14 18.46
N PHE A 86 5.33 31.45 17.61
CA PHE A 86 6.76 31.74 17.47
C PHE A 86 7.03 33.13 16.86
N VAL A 87 6.29 33.53 15.83
CA VAL A 87 6.37 34.88 15.26
C VAL A 87 6.09 35.95 16.34
N LEU A 88 5.03 35.78 17.11
CA LEU A 88 4.72 36.68 18.24
C LEU A 88 5.91 36.72 19.20
N PHE A 89 6.46 35.58 19.62
CA PHE A 89 7.62 35.52 20.49
C PHE A 89 8.83 36.30 19.92
N VAL A 90 9.17 36.10 18.64
CA VAL A 90 10.32 36.75 17.95
C VAL A 90 10.14 38.27 17.87
N PHE A 91 8.91 38.76 17.67
CA PHE A 91 8.61 40.18 17.46
C PHE A 91 8.15 40.93 18.72
N LEU A 92 7.69 40.22 19.77
CA LEU A 92 7.37 40.84 21.07
C LEU A 92 8.60 41.46 21.72
N ARG A 93 8.43 42.68 22.24
CA ARG A 93 9.52 43.49 22.81
C ARG A 93 9.21 43.86 24.24
N PHE A 94 9.58 42.97 25.15
CA PHE A 94 9.49 43.23 26.57
C PHE A 94 10.69 42.66 27.30
N LYS A 95 10.98 43.23 28.48
CA LYS A 95 12.01 42.80 29.40
C LYS A 95 11.32 42.38 30.70
N ILE A 96 11.70 41.21 31.21
CA ILE A 96 11.24 40.69 32.50
C ILE A 96 12.39 40.76 33.48
N VAL A 97 12.17 41.42 34.58
CA VAL A 97 13.14 41.56 35.68
C VAL A 97 12.47 41.03 36.96
N LEU A 98 13.17 40.12 37.62
CA LEU A 98 12.84 39.64 38.95
C LEU A 98 13.59 40.51 39.96
N ASN A 99 12.88 41.25 40.78
CA ASN A 99 13.45 42.08 41.82
C ASN A 99 13.36 41.34 43.15
N PHE A 100 14.52 41.08 43.74
CA PHE A 100 14.68 40.55 45.09
C PHE A 100 15.08 41.69 46.04
N LYS A 101 15.08 41.43 47.33
CA LYS A 101 15.33 42.49 48.34
C LYS A 101 16.67 43.18 48.14
N ASN A 102 17.70 42.46 47.67
CA ASN A 102 19.08 42.94 47.56
C ASN A 102 19.66 42.89 46.14
N TYR A 103 18.95 42.31 45.13
CA TYR A 103 19.43 42.21 43.74
C TYR A 103 18.26 42.09 42.76
N SER A 104 18.55 42.37 41.48
CA SER A 104 17.58 42.16 40.39
C SER A 104 18.20 41.24 39.34
N ALA A 105 17.47 40.27 38.88
CA ALA A 105 17.85 39.36 37.81
C ALA A 105 17.04 39.60 36.55
N ILE A 106 17.69 39.80 35.41
CA ILE A 106 17.02 39.86 34.10
C ILE A 106 16.77 38.43 33.64
N VAL A 107 15.50 38.05 33.59
CA VAL A 107 15.10 36.70 33.16
C VAL A 107 14.81 36.65 31.66
N TYR A 108 14.39 37.80 31.09
CA TYR A 108 14.07 37.91 29.67
C TYR A 108 14.40 39.31 29.15
N ASN A 109 15.11 39.38 28.05
CA ASN A 109 15.43 40.62 27.32
C ASN A 109 15.68 40.31 25.83
N GLU A 110 15.98 41.34 25.03
CA GLU A 110 16.22 41.21 23.59
C GLU A 110 17.35 40.24 23.25
N ASN A 111 18.44 40.19 24.00
CA ASN A 111 19.56 39.32 23.73
C ASN A 111 19.20 37.86 24.00
N ILE A 112 18.54 37.58 25.12
CA ILE A 112 18.06 36.22 25.44
C ILE A 112 17.06 35.77 24.36
N ARG A 113 16.11 36.63 23.97
CA ARG A 113 15.16 36.35 22.91
C ARG A 113 15.83 36.05 21.59
N LYS A 114 16.81 36.87 21.14
CA LYS A 114 17.56 36.65 19.89
C LYS A 114 18.28 35.30 19.91
N THR A 115 19.04 35.02 20.97
CA THR A 115 19.78 33.75 21.11
C THR A 115 18.82 32.56 21.11
N PHE A 116 17.74 32.63 21.87
CA PHE A 116 16.75 31.55 21.95
C PHE A 116 15.99 31.37 20.61
N SER A 117 15.66 32.46 19.91
CA SER A 117 15.02 32.38 18.60
C SER A 117 15.91 31.72 17.56
N VAL A 118 17.22 32.03 17.55
CA VAL A 118 18.18 31.37 16.65
C VAL A 118 18.29 29.88 16.98
N PHE A 119 18.54 29.58 18.26
CA PHE A 119 18.65 28.17 18.69
C PHE A 119 17.39 27.37 18.38
N LEU A 120 16.22 27.88 18.75
CA LEU A 120 14.96 27.17 18.56
C LEU A 120 14.61 27.00 17.07
N SER A 121 14.84 28.03 16.23
CA SER A 121 14.60 27.92 14.78
C SER A 121 15.48 26.88 14.14
N LEU A 122 16.77 26.85 14.49
CA LEU A 122 17.71 25.86 13.94
C LEU A 122 17.41 24.46 14.47
N ALA A 123 17.15 24.32 15.77
CA ALA A 123 16.84 23.03 16.39
C ALA A 123 15.56 22.42 15.80
N VAL A 124 14.49 23.21 15.63
CA VAL A 124 13.24 22.73 15.05
C VAL A 124 13.39 22.44 13.56
N PHE A 125 14.12 23.29 12.82
CA PHE A 125 14.35 23.06 11.39
C PHE A 125 15.17 21.79 11.13
N PHE A 126 16.35 21.67 11.75
CA PHE A 126 17.18 20.49 11.55
C PHE A 126 16.58 19.23 12.20
N GLY A 127 15.94 19.36 13.37
CA GLY A 127 15.23 18.26 14.00
C GLY A 127 14.10 17.73 13.14
N GLY A 128 13.29 18.62 12.57
CA GLY A 128 12.21 18.25 11.63
C GLY A 128 12.75 17.61 10.36
N LEU A 129 13.83 18.15 9.79
CA LEU A 129 14.47 17.55 8.63
C LEU A 129 15.00 16.14 8.92
N VAL A 130 15.76 15.96 10.00
CA VAL A 130 16.31 14.64 10.37
C VAL A 130 15.19 13.64 10.63
N TYR A 131 14.15 14.08 11.35
CA TYR A 131 12.99 13.25 11.63
C TYR A 131 12.30 12.80 10.32
N GLY A 132 11.92 13.73 9.44
CA GLY A 132 11.22 13.39 8.22
C GLY A 132 12.09 12.64 7.20
N ILE A 133 13.41 12.95 7.08
CA ILE A 133 14.33 12.21 6.21
C ILE A 133 14.41 10.73 6.63
N ASN A 134 14.51 10.47 7.93
CA ASN A 134 14.57 9.11 8.44
C ASN A 134 13.22 8.38 8.33
N ASP A 135 12.15 9.05 8.66
CA ASP A 135 10.82 8.47 8.71
C ASP A 135 10.30 8.11 7.32
N PHE A 136 10.39 9.02 6.36
CA PHE A 136 10.06 8.75 4.95
C PHE A 136 11.13 7.96 4.19
N LYS A 137 12.21 7.53 4.86
CA LYS A 137 13.31 6.80 4.22
C LYS A 137 13.83 7.48 2.95
N LEU A 138 13.99 8.82 2.96
CA LEU A 138 14.38 9.58 1.77
C LEU A 138 15.76 9.17 1.21
N TYR A 139 16.60 8.52 2.01
CA TYR A 139 17.83 7.92 1.52
C TYR A 139 17.58 6.75 0.56
N ASP A 140 16.51 5.98 0.75
CA ASP A 140 16.13 4.90 -0.18
C ASP A 140 15.57 5.50 -1.47
N LEU A 141 14.82 6.60 -1.38
CA LEU A 141 14.40 7.37 -2.57
C LEU A 141 15.60 7.90 -3.37
N TYR A 142 16.66 8.41 -2.69
CA TYR A 142 17.91 8.78 -3.36
C TYR A 142 18.54 7.59 -4.11
N LYS A 143 18.59 6.41 -3.50
CA LYS A 143 19.11 5.19 -4.16
C LYS A 143 18.27 4.82 -5.38
N ALA A 144 16.94 4.92 -5.28
CA ALA A 144 16.03 4.57 -6.36
C ALA A 144 16.26 5.40 -7.64
N TYR A 145 16.77 6.64 -7.49
CA TYR A 145 17.07 7.50 -8.64
C TYR A 145 18.53 7.48 -9.10
N PHE A 146 19.48 7.35 -8.17
CA PHE A 146 20.88 7.64 -8.46
C PHE A 146 21.82 6.43 -8.35
N VAL A 147 21.46 5.38 -7.62
CA VAL A 147 22.30 4.19 -7.46
C VAL A 147 21.77 3.06 -8.34
N LYS A 148 22.53 2.65 -9.32
CA LYS A 148 22.13 1.62 -10.29
C LYS A 148 22.29 0.20 -9.74
N SER A 149 21.42 -0.71 -10.20
CA SER A 149 21.51 -2.15 -10.01
C SER A 149 21.07 -2.88 -11.29
N SER A 150 21.76 -3.95 -11.64
CA SER A 150 21.40 -4.89 -12.71
C SER A 150 20.59 -6.08 -12.18
N PHE A 151 20.29 -6.15 -10.89
CA PHE A 151 19.68 -7.32 -10.25
C PHE A 151 18.39 -7.78 -10.94
N ILE A 152 17.49 -6.85 -11.30
CA ILE A 152 16.25 -7.20 -12.01
C ILE A 152 16.59 -7.81 -13.38
N GLU A 153 17.48 -7.18 -14.16
CA GLU A 153 17.89 -7.65 -15.49
C GLU A 153 18.51 -9.06 -15.44
N GLU A 154 19.40 -9.31 -14.47
CA GLU A 154 20.10 -10.58 -14.31
C GLU A 154 19.20 -11.74 -13.86
N ASN A 155 18.06 -11.45 -13.23
CA ASN A 155 17.16 -12.45 -12.66
C ASN A 155 15.79 -12.51 -13.33
N TYR A 156 15.54 -11.65 -14.31
CA TYR A 156 14.26 -11.57 -15.00
C TYR A 156 14.11 -12.71 -16.01
N VAL A 157 13.04 -13.47 -15.88
CA VAL A 157 12.60 -14.47 -16.86
C VAL A 157 11.46 -13.88 -17.67
N GLU A 158 11.64 -13.69 -18.97
CA GLU A 158 10.64 -13.05 -19.84
C GLU A 158 9.35 -13.88 -19.94
N PRO A 159 8.23 -13.44 -19.33
CA PRO A 159 7.02 -14.26 -19.29
C PRO A 159 6.41 -14.50 -20.68
N LYS A 160 6.57 -13.54 -21.59
CA LYS A 160 6.04 -13.62 -22.95
C LYS A 160 6.74 -14.68 -23.80
N GLU A 161 8.00 -14.96 -23.51
CA GLU A 161 8.82 -15.96 -24.21
C GLU A 161 8.81 -17.31 -23.51
N THR A 162 8.40 -17.36 -22.24
CA THR A 162 8.34 -18.60 -21.47
C THR A 162 7.23 -19.51 -21.99
N LYS A 163 7.56 -20.77 -22.25
CA LYS A 163 6.57 -21.75 -22.69
C LYS A 163 5.61 -22.09 -21.56
N LEU A 164 4.32 -21.78 -21.78
CA LEU A 164 3.21 -22.12 -20.91
C LEU A 164 2.33 -23.17 -21.60
N ILE A 165 2.01 -24.25 -20.88
CA ILE A 165 1.13 -25.31 -21.39
C ILE A 165 -0.09 -25.37 -20.47
N PHE A 166 -1.21 -24.91 -20.99
CA PHE A 166 -2.50 -24.98 -20.31
C PHE A 166 -3.10 -26.39 -20.38
N PRO A 167 -3.87 -26.81 -19.35
CA PRO A 167 -4.64 -28.04 -19.44
C PRO A 167 -5.69 -27.93 -20.54
N GLU A 168 -6.10 -29.07 -21.10
CA GLU A 168 -7.15 -29.13 -22.15
C GLU A 168 -8.43 -28.44 -21.66
N LYS A 169 -8.87 -28.77 -20.45
CA LYS A 169 -9.98 -28.09 -19.77
C LYS A 169 -9.42 -26.97 -18.91
N LYS A 170 -9.44 -25.75 -19.43
CA LYS A 170 -8.99 -24.54 -18.71
C LYS A 170 -9.82 -24.30 -17.46
N ARG A 171 -9.16 -24.04 -16.34
CA ARG A 171 -9.82 -23.78 -15.05
C ARG A 171 -10.16 -22.32 -14.90
N ASN A 172 -11.30 -22.05 -14.30
CA ASN A 172 -11.62 -20.70 -13.81
C ASN A 172 -10.73 -20.34 -12.62
N VAL A 173 -10.54 -19.06 -12.40
CA VAL A 173 -9.89 -18.54 -11.21
C VAL A 173 -10.75 -17.46 -10.55
N ILE A 174 -10.85 -17.52 -9.22
CA ILE A 174 -11.42 -16.45 -8.40
C ILE A 174 -10.30 -15.98 -7.48
N TYR A 175 -9.83 -14.77 -7.72
CA TYR A 175 -8.70 -14.15 -7.03
C TYR A 175 -9.20 -13.08 -6.07
N ILE A 176 -8.99 -13.28 -4.77
CA ILE A 176 -9.50 -12.38 -3.73
C ILE A 176 -8.34 -11.78 -2.96
N TYR A 177 -8.08 -10.49 -3.22
CA TYR A 177 -7.20 -9.67 -2.41
C TYR A 177 -7.96 -9.23 -1.16
N LEU A 178 -7.48 -9.68 -0.02
CA LEU A 178 -8.05 -9.36 1.29
C LEU A 178 -7.28 -8.16 1.85
N GLU A 179 -7.94 -7.00 1.86
CA GLU A 179 -7.33 -5.77 2.38
C GLU A 179 -6.71 -5.99 3.76
N SER A 180 -5.41 -5.71 3.88
CA SER A 180 -4.65 -5.75 5.14
C SER A 180 -4.79 -7.06 5.95
N MET A 181 -5.07 -8.20 5.31
CA MET A 181 -5.30 -9.46 6.02
C MET A 181 -3.99 -10.18 6.33
N GLU A 182 -3.76 -10.46 7.61
CA GLU A 182 -2.51 -10.98 8.12
C GLU A 182 -2.68 -12.26 8.97
N ASN A 183 -1.60 -13.06 9.00
CA ASN A 183 -1.50 -14.18 9.96
C ASN A 183 -1.34 -13.71 11.41
N SER A 184 -0.89 -12.48 11.63
CA SER A 184 -0.79 -11.86 12.97
C SER A 184 -2.11 -11.77 13.71
N TYR A 185 -3.24 -11.78 13.02
CA TYR A 185 -4.59 -11.79 13.63
C TYR A 185 -5.01 -13.14 14.23
N MET A 186 -4.24 -14.18 14.00
CA MET A 186 -4.44 -15.47 14.66
C MET A 186 -4.03 -15.43 16.13
N SER A 187 -4.47 -16.41 16.89
CA SER A 187 -4.03 -16.58 18.26
C SER A 187 -2.56 -17.04 18.35
N LYS A 188 -1.94 -16.78 19.49
CA LYS A 188 -0.52 -17.09 19.77
C LYS A 188 -0.16 -18.56 19.60
N ASP A 189 -1.07 -19.46 19.94
CA ASP A 189 -0.89 -20.91 19.75
C ASP A 189 -0.85 -21.34 18.28
N LEU A 190 -1.38 -20.50 17.39
CA LEU A 190 -1.30 -20.67 15.93
C LEU A 190 -0.14 -19.90 15.29
N GLY A 191 0.69 -19.21 16.09
CA GLY A 191 1.79 -18.37 15.60
C GLY A 191 1.42 -16.90 15.36
N GLY A 192 0.17 -16.50 15.64
CA GLY A 192 -0.28 -15.12 15.60
C GLY A 192 0.17 -14.28 16.80
N MET A 193 -0.38 -13.08 16.93
CA MET A 193 -0.04 -12.18 18.05
C MET A 193 -1.16 -12.00 19.07
N GLU A 194 -2.37 -12.45 18.76
CA GLU A 194 -3.56 -12.22 19.57
C GLU A 194 -3.77 -13.30 20.64
N GLU A 195 -4.46 -12.95 21.74
CA GLU A 195 -4.90 -13.93 22.73
C GLU A 195 -6.08 -14.77 22.20
N ILE A 196 -6.91 -14.19 21.35
CA ILE A 196 -8.07 -14.83 20.73
C ILE A 196 -7.91 -14.71 19.22
N ASN A 197 -8.09 -15.82 18.51
CA ASN A 197 -8.03 -15.82 17.06
C ASN A 197 -9.13 -14.93 16.46
N LEU A 198 -8.75 -13.80 15.81
CA LEU A 198 -9.68 -12.89 15.17
C LEU A 198 -10.16 -13.38 13.79
N ILE A 199 -9.48 -14.38 13.20
CA ILE A 199 -9.80 -14.93 11.87
C ILE A 199 -10.06 -16.46 11.92
N PRO A 200 -10.95 -16.95 12.81
CA PRO A 200 -11.14 -18.39 13.00
C PRO A 200 -11.69 -19.10 11.76
N LYS A 201 -12.50 -18.42 10.93
CA LYS A 201 -13.06 -19.00 9.71
C LYS A 201 -12.03 -19.08 8.58
N LEU A 202 -11.14 -18.10 8.45
CA LEU A 202 -10.00 -18.18 7.54
C LEU A 202 -9.01 -19.27 7.99
N THR A 203 -8.78 -19.40 9.30
CA THR A 203 -7.98 -20.50 9.88
C THR A 203 -8.60 -21.87 9.56
N GLN A 204 -9.93 -21.97 9.61
CA GLN A 204 -10.66 -23.18 9.22
C GLN A 204 -10.46 -23.48 7.73
N LEU A 205 -10.65 -22.49 6.84
CA LEU A 205 -10.45 -22.65 5.39
C LEU A 205 -9.04 -23.09 5.03
N ALA A 206 -8.02 -22.63 5.75
CA ALA A 206 -6.63 -23.01 5.53
C ALA A 206 -6.37 -24.53 5.73
N ASN A 207 -7.29 -25.27 6.35
CA ASN A 207 -7.22 -26.73 6.40
C ASN A 207 -7.73 -27.42 5.12
N GLU A 208 -8.34 -26.66 4.21
CA GLU A 208 -8.98 -27.17 3.01
C GLU A 208 -8.18 -26.84 1.73
N GLY A 209 -6.99 -26.24 1.87
CA GLY A 209 -6.15 -25.80 0.77
C GLY A 209 -4.68 -25.77 1.13
N TYR A 210 -3.93 -25.01 0.35
CA TYR A 210 -2.48 -24.87 0.44
C TYR A 210 -2.09 -23.46 0.82
N SER A 211 -1.26 -23.33 1.86
CA SER A 211 -0.64 -22.10 2.31
C SER A 211 0.88 -22.27 2.29
N PHE A 212 1.62 -21.19 2.00
CA PHE A 212 3.08 -21.18 2.01
C PHE A 212 3.57 -20.38 3.20
N SER A 213 4.41 -21.00 4.03
CA SER A 213 4.93 -20.42 5.27
C SER A 213 6.43 -20.12 5.14
N ASP A 214 6.86 -18.99 5.71
CA ASP A 214 8.26 -18.62 5.85
C ASP A 214 8.93 -19.20 7.11
N THR A 215 8.21 -20.03 7.86
CA THR A 215 8.67 -20.70 9.06
C THR A 215 8.27 -22.18 9.07
N ASP A 216 8.65 -22.91 10.15
CA ASP A 216 8.18 -24.28 10.41
C ASP A 216 6.68 -24.35 10.74
N ASN A 217 6.08 -23.24 11.16
CA ASN A 217 4.66 -23.18 11.45
C ASN A 217 3.84 -23.28 10.17
N LYS A 218 2.64 -23.85 10.28
CA LYS A 218 1.69 -23.92 9.16
C LYS A 218 1.33 -22.53 8.63
N PHE A 219 1.18 -21.55 9.51
CA PHE A 219 0.80 -20.19 9.19
C PHE A 219 2.02 -19.28 9.16
N GLY A 220 2.27 -18.74 8.03
CA GLY A 220 3.31 -17.79 7.67
C GLY A 220 2.98 -17.21 6.31
N GLY A 221 3.87 -16.45 5.71
CA GLY A 221 3.53 -15.82 4.44
C GLY A 221 4.68 -15.08 3.78
N PRO A 222 4.36 -14.28 2.74
CA PRO A 222 5.36 -13.58 1.97
C PRO A 222 6.10 -12.53 2.80
N LYS A 223 7.35 -12.32 2.44
CA LYS A 223 8.09 -11.12 2.79
C LYS A 223 7.60 -9.95 1.95
N THR A 224 7.60 -8.76 2.52
CA THR A 224 7.19 -7.52 1.86
C THR A 224 8.40 -6.66 1.51
N PRO A 225 9.06 -6.91 0.36
CA PRO A 225 10.19 -6.09 -0.08
C PRO A 225 9.73 -4.69 -0.50
N VAL A 226 10.70 -3.84 -0.82
CA VAL A 226 10.44 -2.51 -1.37
C VAL A 226 9.57 -2.60 -2.62
N GLY A 227 8.56 -1.71 -2.74
CA GLY A 227 7.61 -1.74 -3.86
C GLY A 227 6.52 -2.83 -3.75
N SER A 228 6.18 -3.28 -2.50
CA SER A 228 5.15 -4.31 -2.21
C SER A 228 4.25 -3.94 -1.03
N GLN A 229 4.28 -2.71 -0.53
CA GLN A 229 3.82 -2.38 0.83
C GLN A 229 2.42 -1.74 0.90
N TRP A 230 1.71 -1.62 -0.22
CA TRP A 230 0.34 -1.10 -0.33
C TRP A 230 -0.41 -1.83 -1.45
N SER A 231 -1.74 -1.74 -1.47
CA SER A 231 -2.63 -2.55 -2.33
C SER A 231 -2.19 -2.57 -3.79
N LEU A 232 -2.08 -1.40 -4.44
CA LEU A 232 -1.69 -1.34 -5.85
C LEU A 232 -0.31 -1.97 -6.11
N ALA A 233 0.67 -1.74 -5.22
CA ALA A 233 2.00 -2.32 -5.39
C ALA A 233 1.97 -3.85 -5.26
N SER A 234 1.25 -4.35 -4.26
CA SER A 234 1.11 -5.78 -4.06
C SER A 234 0.37 -6.47 -5.21
N MET A 235 -0.73 -5.88 -5.69
CA MET A 235 -1.42 -6.38 -6.87
C MET A 235 -0.52 -6.37 -8.11
N THR A 236 0.22 -5.28 -8.32
CA THR A 236 1.22 -5.19 -9.40
C THR A 236 2.24 -6.33 -9.29
N ASN A 237 2.77 -6.58 -8.09
CA ASN A 237 3.72 -7.67 -7.88
C ASN A 237 3.13 -9.04 -8.23
N GLN A 238 1.91 -9.31 -7.78
CA GLN A 238 1.24 -10.59 -8.00
C GLN A 238 0.78 -10.78 -9.45
N MET A 239 0.52 -9.69 -10.15
CA MET A 239 0.15 -9.72 -11.56
C MET A 239 1.34 -9.81 -12.51
N THR A 240 2.50 -9.26 -12.12
CA THR A 240 3.65 -9.08 -13.01
C THR A 240 4.91 -9.84 -12.60
N GLY A 241 5.00 -10.30 -11.34
CA GLY A 241 6.24 -10.82 -10.77
C GLY A 241 7.34 -9.76 -10.59
N LEU A 242 6.98 -8.48 -10.52
CA LEU A 242 7.91 -7.34 -10.46
C LEU A 242 7.56 -6.37 -9.32
N PRO A 243 8.57 -5.67 -8.74
CA PRO A 243 8.31 -4.61 -7.78
C PRO A 243 7.66 -3.39 -8.45
N MET A 244 6.81 -2.68 -7.72
CA MET A 244 6.43 -1.34 -8.12
C MET A 244 7.56 -0.37 -7.75
N LYS A 245 8.14 0.31 -8.73
CA LYS A 245 9.28 1.22 -8.53
C LYS A 245 8.84 2.68 -8.65
N VAL A 246 9.62 3.59 -8.07
CA VAL A 246 9.38 5.02 -8.28
C VAL A 246 9.28 5.34 -9.78
N PRO A 247 8.38 6.26 -10.18
CA PRO A 247 8.26 6.66 -11.58
C PRO A 247 9.63 7.13 -12.08
N GLY A 248 10.09 6.55 -13.18
CA GLY A 248 11.23 7.06 -13.92
C GLY A 248 10.85 8.34 -14.67
N ASP A 249 11.79 8.92 -15.42
CA ASP A 249 11.60 10.18 -16.15
C ASP A 249 10.44 10.17 -17.18
N TYR A 250 9.73 9.03 -17.33
CA TYR A 250 8.86 8.78 -18.49
C TYR A 250 7.47 8.22 -18.19
N ASN A 251 7.18 7.71 -16.99
CA ASN A 251 5.88 7.13 -16.68
C ASN A 251 5.46 7.38 -15.23
N SER A 252 4.21 7.76 -15.04
CA SER A 252 3.58 8.09 -13.76
C SER A 252 2.43 7.13 -13.43
N TYR A 253 2.57 5.84 -13.71
CA TYR A 253 1.65 4.77 -13.26
C TYR A 253 0.15 5.12 -13.31
N GLY A 254 -0.34 5.74 -14.33
CA GLY A 254 -1.76 6.04 -14.44
C GLY A 254 -2.07 7.42 -14.97
N SER A 255 -1.21 8.44 -14.82
CA SER A 255 -1.44 9.72 -15.46
C SER A 255 -1.24 9.67 -16.99
N SER A 256 -0.58 8.62 -17.49
CA SER A 256 -0.39 8.38 -18.93
C SER A 256 -1.42 7.42 -19.54
N GLY A 257 -2.29 6.80 -18.73
CA GLY A 257 -3.22 5.77 -19.20
C GLY A 257 -2.57 4.40 -19.47
N ASN A 258 -1.24 4.30 -19.40
CA ASN A 258 -0.48 3.06 -19.63
C ASN A 258 0.26 2.66 -18.36
N PHE A 259 -0.14 1.56 -17.77
CA PHE A 259 0.47 1.01 -16.56
C PHE A 259 1.44 -0.10 -16.93
N LEU A 260 2.77 0.08 -16.71
CA LEU A 260 3.81 -0.91 -17.00
C LEU A 260 3.70 -1.53 -18.42
N PRO A 261 3.69 -0.75 -19.51
CA PRO A 261 3.36 -1.25 -20.85
C PRO A 261 4.31 -2.33 -21.39
N GLY A 262 5.49 -2.50 -20.78
CA GLY A 262 6.42 -3.58 -21.12
C GLY A 262 6.25 -4.85 -20.31
N ALA A 263 5.41 -4.85 -19.27
CA ALA A 263 5.14 -6.06 -18.50
C ALA A 263 4.18 -7.00 -19.25
N TRP A 264 4.36 -8.31 -19.08
CA TRP A 264 3.39 -9.31 -19.50
C TRP A 264 2.77 -9.92 -18.25
N THR A 265 1.53 -9.55 -17.99
CA THR A 265 0.88 -9.83 -16.72
C THR A 265 0.16 -11.17 -16.71
N PHE A 266 -0.22 -11.63 -15.51
CA PHE A 266 -1.15 -12.74 -15.32
C PHE A 266 -2.43 -12.55 -16.15
N GLY A 267 -3.00 -11.33 -16.15
CA GLY A 267 -4.18 -11.00 -16.94
C GLY A 267 -3.94 -11.11 -18.46
N ASP A 268 -2.76 -10.69 -18.94
CA ASP A 268 -2.42 -10.82 -20.38
C ASP A 268 -2.28 -12.29 -20.79
N VAL A 269 -1.68 -13.12 -19.93
CA VAL A 269 -1.60 -14.58 -20.16
C VAL A 269 -3.01 -15.16 -20.29
N LEU A 270 -3.92 -14.83 -19.37
CA LEU A 270 -5.28 -15.37 -19.39
C LEU A 270 -6.09 -14.82 -20.57
N ASN A 271 -5.95 -13.53 -20.90
CA ASN A 271 -6.63 -12.95 -22.07
C ASN A 271 -6.20 -13.62 -23.37
N ASN A 272 -4.90 -13.89 -23.52
CA ASN A 272 -4.34 -14.60 -24.68
C ASN A 272 -4.91 -16.05 -24.81
N GLU A 273 -5.27 -16.64 -23.67
CA GLU A 273 -5.89 -17.96 -23.59
C GLU A 273 -7.44 -17.93 -23.67
N GLY A 274 -8.03 -16.77 -23.94
CA GLY A 274 -9.47 -16.60 -24.18
C GLY A 274 -10.34 -16.55 -22.94
N TYR A 275 -9.76 -16.21 -21.77
CA TYR A 275 -10.52 -15.98 -20.55
C TYR A 275 -11.34 -14.69 -20.63
N GLU A 276 -12.51 -14.71 -20.07
CA GLU A 276 -13.28 -13.50 -19.77
C GLU A 276 -12.92 -13.02 -18.36
N GLN A 277 -12.52 -11.74 -18.22
CA GLN A 277 -11.93 -11.23 -16.99
C GLN A 277 -12.71 -10.05 -16.43
N THR A 278 -12.96 -10.08 -15.13
CA THR A 278 -13.56 -8.95 -14.39
C THR A 278 -12.75 -8.68 -13.13
N VAL A 279 -12.47 -7.40 -12.85
CA VAL A 279 -12.02 -6.93 -11.55
C VAL A 279 -13.09 -6.11 -10.88
N MET A 280 -13.34 -6.35 -9.59
CA MET A 280 -14.34 -5.63 -8.82
C MET A 280 -13.73 -5.13 -7.50
N VAL A 281 -13.94 -3.84 -7.22
CA VAL A 281 -13.47 -3.16 -6.01
C VAL A 281 -14.58 -2.25 -5.45
N GLY A 282 -14.70 -2.16 -4.13
CA GLY A 282 -15.69 -1.30 -3.48
C GLY A 282 -15.39 0.19 -3.58
N ALA A 283 -14.15 0.56 -3.84
CA ALA A 283 -13.66 1.94 -3.98
C ALA A 283 -13.71 2.43 -5.44
N ASN A 284 -13.42 3.72 -5.65
CA ASN A 284 -13.16 4.26 -6.98
C ASN A 284 -11.79 3.76 -7.48
N ALA A 285 -11.78 2.97 -8.53
CA ALA A 285 -10.57 2.34 -9.08
C ALA A 285 -9.54 3.33 -9.68
N LYS A 286 -9.93 4.59 -9.92
CA LYS A 286 -8.98 5.65 -10.33
C LYS A 286 -8.03 6.00 -9.20
N PHE A 287 -8.43 5.79 -7.95
CA PHE A 287 -7.57 6.03 -6.81
C PHE A 287 -6.27 5.21 -6.92
N GLY A 288 -5.14 5.90 -6.79
CA GLY A 288 -3.82 5.27 -6.92
C GLY A 288 -3.48 4.72 -8.30
N GLY A 289 -4.40 4.71 -9.26
CA GLY A 289 -4.17 4.19 -10.62
C GLY A 289 -4.54 2.71 -10.81
N LEU A 290 -5.31 2.11 -9.91
CA LEU A 290 -5.73 0.71 -9.99
C LEU A 290 -6.48 0.41 -11.30
N GLU A 291 -7.36 1.32 -11.74
CA GLU A 291 -8.08 1.20 -13.01
C GLU A 291 -7.11 0.97 -14.18
N TYR A 292 -5.98 1.68 -14.20
CA TYR A 292 -5.01 1.59 -15.29
C TYR A 292 -4.24 0.27 -15.30
N LEU A 293 -3.96 -0.33 -14.14
CA LEU A 293 -3.36 -1.67 -14.07
C LEU A 293 -4.23 -2.68 -14.81
N PHE A 294 -5.52 -2.71 -14.54
CA PHE A 294 -6.44 -3.71 -15.10
C PHE A 294 -6.97 -3.34 -16.49
N SER A 295 -7.10 -2.04 -16.82
CA SER A 295 -7.53 -1.63 -18.16
C SER A 295 -6.42 -1.70 -19.20
N SER A 296 -5.14 -1.53 -18.81
CA SER A 296 -3.98 -1.65 -19.72
C SER A 296 -3.59 -3.10 -19.99
N HIS A 297 -3.99 -4.02 -19.11
CA HIS A 297 -3.57 -5.42 -19.15
C HIS A 297 -4.76 -6.36 -19.07
N GLY A 298 -4.71 -7.46 -19.80
CA GLY A 298 -5.64 -8.57 -19.66
C GLY A 298 -7.09 -8.28 -20.09
N ASN A 299 -7.40 -7.10 -20.60
CA ASN A 299 -8.76 -6.74 -21.06
C ASN A 299 -9.84 -6.98 -20.00
N TYR A 300 -9.60 -6.55 -18.76
CA TYR A 300 -10.57 -6.70 -17.68
C TYR A 300 -11.74 -5.74 -17.82
N LYS A 301 -12.94 -6.24 -17.52
CA LYS A 301 -14.06 -5.39 -17.15
C LYS A 301 -13.83 -4.85 -15.74
N VAL A 302 -13.72 -3.54 -15.59
CA VAL A 302 -13.56 -2.90 -14.27
C VAL A 302 -14.94 -2.57 -13.70
N MET A 303 -15.26 -3.11 -12.52
CA MET A 303 -16.50 -2.87 -11.80
C MET A 303 -16.15 -2.24 -10.44
N ASP A 304 -16.10 -0.92 -10.41
CA ASP A 304 -15.77 -0.12 -9.24
C ASP A 304 -17.00 0.58 -8.65
N TYR A 305 -16.78 1.47 -7.67
CA TYR A 305 -17.85 2.29 -7.09
C TYR A 305 -18.60 3.10 -8.15
N ASN A 306 -17.91 3.73 -9.10
CA ASN A 306 -18.56 4.52 -10.14
C ASN A 306 -19.39 3.63 -11.05
N TYR A 307 -18.85 2.48 -11.47
CA TYR A 307 -19.59 1.49 -12.24
C TYR A 307 -20.89 1.09 -11.51
N ALA A 308 -20.84 0.85 -10.20
CA ALA A 308 -22.00 0.45 -9.42
C ALA A 308 -23.10 1.53 -9.38
N ILE A 309 -22.74 2.80 -9.31
CA ILE A 309 -23.66 3.94 -9.39
C ILE A 309 -24.23 4.07 -10.82
N GLU A 310 -23.37 4.11 -11.83
CA GLU A 310 -23.76 4.34 -13.23
C GLU A 310 -24.66 3.25 -13.80
N ASN A 311 -24.50 2.01 -13.31
CA ASN A 311 -25.30 0.87 -13.73
C ASN A 311 -26.49 0.57 -12.79
N GLY A 312 -26.79 1.46 -11.84
CA GLY A 312 -27.96 1.35 -10.96
C GLY A 312 -27.89 0.21 -9.93
N LEU A 313 -26.70 -0.35 -9.67
CA LEU A 313 -26.49 -1.33 -8.61
C LEU A 313 -26.58 -0.67 -7.22
N LEU A 314 -26.28 0.63 -7.15
CA LEU A 314 -26.38 1.47 -5.97
C LEU A 314 -27.12 2.77 -6.28
N PRO A 315 -27.83 3.37 -5.31
CA PRO A 315 -28.39 4.72 -5.45
C PRO A 315 -27.31 5.78 -5.72
N ASN A 316 -27.61 6.83 -6.48
CA ASN A 316 -26.66 7.88 -6.88
C ASN A 316 -25.96 8.59 -5.71
N ASN A 317 -26.57 8.62 -4.53
CA ASN A 317 -26.01 9.25 -3.33
C ASN A 317 -25.46 8.25 -2.31
N TYR A 318 -25.36 6.97 -2.70
CA TYR A 318 -24.81 5.94 -1.84
C TYR A 318 -23.30 6.11 -1.71
N LYS A 319 -22.80 6.20 -0.50
CA LYS A 319 -21.37 6.12 -0.19
C LYS A 319 -21.20 5.61 1.24
N GLN A 320 -20.47 4.52 1.38
CA GLN A 320 -20.04 3.98 2.67
C GLN A 320 -18.53 3.76 2.61
N PHE A 321 -17.83 4.25 3.63
CA PHE A 321 -16.38 4.11 3.76
C PHE A 321 -15.62 4.57 2.50
N TRP A 322 -14.95 3.68 1.78
CA TRP A 322 -14.24 4.00 0.53
C TRP A 322 -15.14 4.07 -0.72
N GLY A 323 -16.38 3.63 -0.62
CA GLY A 323 -17.36 3.62 -1.72
C GLY A 323 -18.56 2.77 -1.36
N PHE A 324 -18.41 1.43 -1.40
CA PHE A 324 -19.37 0.48 -0.84
C PHE A 324 -18.65 -0.66 -0.10
N GLU A 325 -19.32 -1.19 0.89
CA GLU A 325 -18.83 -2.20 1.81
C GLU A 325 -18.73 -3.60 1.20
N ASP A 326 -17.93 -4.49 1.82
CA ASP A 326 -17.60 -5.81 1.32
C ASP A 326 -18.80 -6.76 1.19
N ASP A 327 -19.85 -6.61 1.98
CA ASP A 327 -21.08 -7.41 1.83
C ASP A 327 -21.76 -7.15 0.47
N LYS A 328 -21.75 -5.91 -0.01
CA LYS A 328 -22.22 -5.56 -1.36
C LYS A 328 -21.26 -6.02 -2.44
N LEU A 329 -19.94 -5.91 -2.18
CA LEU A 329 -18.93 -6.45 -3.08
C LEU A 329 -19.21 -7.93 -3.38
N TYR A 330 -19.41 -8.75 -2.35
CA TYR A 330 -19.70 -10.17 -2.53
C TYR A 330 -21.06 -10.42 -3.18
N LYS A 331 -22.06 -9.60 -2.91
CA LYS A 331 -23.36 -9.70 -3.58
C LYS A 331 -23.21 -9.47 -5.08
N PHE A 332 -22.58 -8.38 -5.49
CA PHE A 332 -22.37 -8.07 -6.90
C PHE A 332 -21.44 -9.07 -7.58
N ALA A 333 -20.41 -9.56 -6.86
CA ALA A 333 -19.52 -10.60 -7.36
C ALA A 333 -20.25 -11.91 -7.65
N LYS A 334 -21.23 -12.32 -6.85
CA LYS A 334 -22.05 -13.52 -7.12
C LYS A 334 -22.81 -13.39 -8.44
N ASP A 335 -23.39 -12.22 -8.69
CA ASP A 335 -24.12 -11.95 -9.93
C ASP A 335 -23.19 -11.96 -11.15
N GLU A 336 -22.02 -11.30 -11.04
CA GLU A 336 -21.04 -11.25 -12.12
C GLU A 336 -20.39 -12.61 -12.39
N ILE A 337 -20.03 -13.39 -11.36
CA ILE A 337 -19.51 -14.76 -11.53
C ILE A 337 -20.53 -15.65 -12.21
N THR A 338 -21.81 -15.51 -11.84
CA THR A 338 -22.89 -16.26 -12.49
C THR A 338 -23.01 -15.87 -13.98
N ARG A 339 -22.89 -14.56 -14.29
CA ARG A 339 -22.85 -14.08 -15.69
C ARG A 339 -21.65 -14.68 -16.44
N LEU A 340 -20.46 -14.60 -15.86
CA LEU A 340 -19.23 -15.14 -16.45
C LEU A 340 -19.35 -16.64 -16.74
N TYR A 341 -19.82 -17.41 -15.77
CA TYR A 341 -20.05 -18.85 -15.95
C TYR A 341 -21.00 -19.16 -17.11
N ASN A 342 -22.10 -18.40 -17.24
CA ASN A 342 -23.10 -18.58 -18.29
C ASN A 342 -22.59 -18.25 -19.70
N THR A 343 -21.41 -17.61 -19.85
CA THR A 343 -20.78 -17.41 -21.17
C THR A 343 -20.19 -18.70 -21.76
N GLY A 344 -19.98 -19.71 -20.91
CA GLY A 344 -19.31 -20.96 -21.30
C GLY A 344 -17.81 -20.85 -21.53
N LYS A 345 -17.23 -19.65 -21.34
CA LYS A 345 -15.78 -19.42 -21.43
C LYS A 345 -15.11 -19.63 -20.09
N PRO A 346 -13.80 -19.97 -20.06
CA PRO A 346 -13.06 -19.88 -18.81
C PRO A 346 -13.02 -18.42 -18.35
N PHE A 347 -13.08 -18.20 -17.03
CA PHE A 347 -13.15 -16.85 -16.49
C PHE A 347 -12.16 -16.61 -15.35
N ASN A 348 -11.82 -15.33 -15.19
CA ASN A 348 -11.10 -14.80 -14.05
C ASN A 348 -11.97 -13.72 -13.38
N MET A 349 -12.30 -13.94 -12.11
CA MET A 349 -12.92 -12.95 -11.26
C MET A 349 -11.94 -12.49 -10.18
N THR A 350 -11.49 -11.25 -10.27
CA THR A 350 -10.59 -10.62 -9.30
C THR A 350 -11.39 -9.69 -8.39
N LEU A 351 -11.20 -9.81 -7.08
CA LEU A 351 -11.87 -8.99 -6.06
C LEU A 351 -10.82 -8.34 -5.15
N GLU A 352 -11.09 -7.12 -4.71
CA GLU A 352 -10.38 -6.46 -3.61
C GLU A 352 -11.40 -6.02 -2.57
N THR A 353 -11.21 -6.47 -1.32
CA THR A 353 -12.01 -6.04 -0.17
C THR A 353 -11.51 -4.70 0.36
N ALA A 354 -12.34 -3.99 1.12
CA ALA A 354 -11.98 -2.66 1.64
C ALA A 354 -12.29 -2.47 3.13
N ASP A 355 -13.17 -3.25 3.73
CA ASP A 355 -13.68 -2.98 5.10
C ASP A 355 -12.60 -3.07 6.18
N THR A 356 -11.51 -3.78 5.93
CA THR A 356 -10.34 -3.88 6.83
C THR A 356 -9.29 -2.80 6.60
N HIS A 357 -9.49 -1.86 5.64
CA HIS A 357 -8.64 -0.68 5.53
C HIS A 357 -8.76 0.18 6.79
N THR A 358 -7.61 0.65 7.31
CA THR A 358 -7.57 1.44 8.55
C THR A 358 -8.50 2.66 8.48
N PRO A 359 -9.29 2.97 9.50
CA PRO A 359 -9.38 2.40 10.86
C PRO A 359 -10.31 1.18 10.98
N GLY A 360 -10.78 0.60 9.87
CA GLY A 360 -11.73 -0.50 9.80
C GLY A 360 -13.19 -0.05 9.76
N TYR A 361 -13.99 -0.70 8.94
CA TYR A 361 -15.44 -0.48 8.83
C TYR A 361 -16.22 -1.71 9.27
N VAL A 362 -17.26 -1.48 10.04
CA VAL A 362 -18.30 -2.47 10.37
C VAL A 362 -19.64 -1.78 10.24
N SER A 363 -20.57 -2.39 9.55
CA SER A 363 -21.93 -1.85 9.42
C SER A 363 -22.53 -1.58 10.82
N PRO A 364 -23.18 -0.42 11.04
CA PRO A 364 -23.80 -0.07 12.33
C PRO A 364 -24.90 -1.05 12.79
N GLN A 365 -25.41 -1.90 11.90
CA GLN A 365 -26.39 -2.93 12.24
C GLN A 365 -25.76 -4.19 12.83
N ILE A 366 -24.43 -4.30 12.82
CA ILE A 366 -23.68 -5.47 13.32
C ILE A 366 -23.20 -5.20 14.73
N GLU A 367 -23.47 -6.15 15.63
CA GLU A 367 -23.00 -6.06 17.00
C GLU A 367 -21.48 -6.22 17.08
N ASN A 368 -20.83 -5.31 17.80
CA ASN A 368 -19.39 -5.38 18.07
C ASN A 368 -19.08 -6.51 19.05
N VAL A 369 -18.13 -7.36 18.68
CA VAL A 369 -17.64 -8.47 19.52
C VAL A 369 -16.51 -8.03 20.45
N PHE A 370 -15.71 -7.07 19.98
CA PHE A 370 -14.51 -6.58 20.67
C PHE A 370 -14.60 -5.09 20.99
N ASN A 371 -13.89 -4.65 22.04
CA ASN A 371 -13.75 -3.22 22.37
C ASN A 371 -12.74 -2.48 21.46
N ASN A 372 -12.50 -3.00 20.26
CA ASN A 372 -11.59 -2.43 19.28
C ASN A 372 -12.25 -2.48 17.90
N GLN A 373 -12.41 -1.31 17.28
CA GLN A 373 -13.06 -1.18 15.98
C GLN A 373 -12.35 -1.99 14.90
N TYR A 374 -11.02 -1.96 14.86
CA TYR A 374 -10.25 -2.67 13.86
C TYR A 374 -10.34 -4.19 14.02
N ALA A 375 -10.33 -4.71 15.27
CA ALA A 375 -10.57 -6.11 15.56
C ALA A 375 -11.97 -6.56 15.11
N ASN A 376 -13.00 -5.72 15.30
CA ASN A 376 -14.34 -6.01 14.81
C ASN A 376 -14.40 -6.06 13.28
N ALA A 377 -13.73 -5.12 12.58
CA ALA A 377 -13.65 -5.12 11.12
C ALA A 377 -12.99 -6.39 10.58
N ILE A 378 -11.86 -6.80 11.16
CA ILE A 378 -11.17 -8.07 10.82
C ILE A 378 -12.09 -9.26 11.03
N TYR A 379 -12.73 -9.34 12.21
CA TYR A 379 -13.60 -10.46 12.58
C TYR A 379 -14.86 -10.53 11.69
N TYR A 380 -15.42 -9.41 11.33
CA TYR A 380 -16.54 -9.34 10.41
C TYR A 380 -16.12 -9.73 8.99
N SER A 381 -15.07 -9.10 8.45
CA SER A 381 -14.59 -9.34 7.08
C SER A 381 -14.27 -10.83 6.85
N GLN A 382 -13.55 -11.48 7.78
CA GLN A 382 -13.24 -12.91 7.64
C GLN A 382 -14.49 -13.81 7.62
N ASN A 383 -15.57 -13.43 8.30
CA ASN A 383 -16.84 -14.16 8.24
C ASN A 383 -17.50 -14.01 6.87
N GLU A 384 -17.46 -12.80 6.27
CA GLU A 384 -18.05 -12.55 4.94
C GLU A 384 -17.25 -13.28 3.85
N VAL A 385 -15.92 -13.26 3.90
CA VAL A 385 -15.05 -14.07 3.03
C VAL A 385 -15.41 -15.54 3.12
N TYR A 386 -15.56 -16.07 4.33
CA TYR A 386 -15.93 -17.48 4.54
C TYR A 386 -17.29 -17.80 3.89
N LYS A 387 -18.31 -16.98 4.13
CA LYS A 387 -19.64 -17.16 3.53
C LYS A 387 -19.58 -17.13 2.00
N PHE A 388 -18.76 -16.24 1.44
CA PHE A 388 -18.56 -16.14 0.00
C PHE A 388 -17.89 -17.40 -0.58
N VAL A 389 -16.84 -17.90 0.06
CA VAL A 389 -16.18 -19.15 -0.33
C VAL A 389 -17.13 -20.34 -0.22
N GLN A 390 -17.96 -20.42 0.86
CA GLN A 390 -18.96 -21.48 0.99
C GLN A 390 -20.02 -21.41 -0.14
N TRP A 391 -20.41 -20.19 -0.55
CA TRP A 391 -21.30 -20.02 -1.69
C TRP A 391 -20.65 -20.52 -2.99
N ILE A 392 -19.37 -20.18 -3.25
CA ILE A 392 -18.63 -20.67 -4.43
C ILE A 392 -18.62 -22.20 -4.46
N LYS A 393 -18.36 -22.84 -3.31
CA LYS A 393 -18.31 -24.31 -3.20
C LYS A 393 -19.63 -25.01 -3.55
N GLN A 394 -20.74 -24.33 -3.46
CA GLN A 394 -22.07 -24.85 -3.82
C GLN A 394 -22.43 -24.66 -5.30
N GLN A 395 -21.56 -23.98 -6.07
CA GLN A 395 -21.86 -23.68 -7.46
C GLN A 395 -21.42 -24.80 -8.41
N PRO A 396 -22.10 -24.99 -9.56
CA PRO A 396 -21.76 -26.04 -10.53
C PRO A 396 -20.38 -25.85 -11.17
N PHE A 397 -19.81 -24.65 -11.12
CA PHE A 397 -18.48 -24.35 -11.64
C PHE A 397 -17.35 -24.67 -10.65
N TYR A 398 -17.64 -24.95 -9.38
CA TYR A 398 -16.63 -25.07 -8.32
C TYR A 398 -15.57 -26.13 -8.64
N GLU A 399 -15.96 -27.31 -9.14
CA GLU A 399 -14.99 -28.38 -9.44
C GLU A 399 -13.90 -27.94 -10.43
N ASN A 400 -14.23 -27.02 -11.33
CA ASN A 400 -13.29 -26.45 -12.31
C ASN A 400 -12.84 -25.01 -11.96
N THR A 401 -12.79 -24.65 -10.68
CA THR A 401 -12.43 -23.31 -10.24
C THR A 401 -11.37 -23.36 -9.15
N THR A 402 -10.27 -22.64 -9.35
CA THR A 402 -9.25 -22.41 -8.33
C THR A 402 -9.57 -21.09 -7.61
N ILE A 403 -9.51 -21.10 -6.27
CA ILE A 403 -9.76 -19.90 -5.45
C ILE A 403 -8.46 -19.49 -4.77
N ILE A 404 -8.10 -18.21 -4.91
CA ILE A 404 -6.94 -17.59 -4.27
C ILE A 404 -7.44 -16.60 -3.24
N LEU A 405 -7.01 -16.75 -2.00
CA LEU A 405 -7.21 -15.80 -0.90
C LEU A 405 -5.83 -15.32 -0.43
N ILE A 406 -5.56 -14.05 -0.53
CA ILE A 406 -4.27 -13.50 -0.08
C ILE A 406 -4.47 -12.09 0.49
N GLY A 407 -3.84 -11.82 1.63
CA GLY A 407 -3.71 -10.47 2.12
C GLY A 407 -2.94 -9.63 1.10
N ASP A 408 -3.45 -8.47 0.75
CA ASP A 408 -2.80 -7.61 -0.25
C ASP A 408 -1.49 -7.02 0.29
N HIS A 409 -1.47 -6.48 1.50
CA HIS A 409 -0.27 -5.99 2.20
C HIS A 409 -0.43 -6.10 3.73
N LEU A 410 0.63 -5.73 4.46
CA LEU A 410 0.57 -5.63 5.92
C LEU A 410 -0.21 -4.39 6.34
N SER A 411 -1.09 -4.53 7.32
CA SER A 411 -1.92 -3.44 7.82
C SER A 411 -1.11 -2.22 8.28
N MET A 412 -1.60 -1.06 7.92
CA MET A 412 -1.05 0.24 8.32
C MET A 412 -1.69 0.79 9.61
N CYS A 413 -2.55 0.04 10.29
CA CYS A 413 -3.22 0.45 11.51
C CYS A 413 -2.26 0.46 12.71
N SER A 414 -1.45 1.52 12.83
CA SER A 414 -0.38 1.63 13.84
C SER A 414 -0.88 1.52 15.28
N ASP A 415 -2.09 2.00 15.56
CA ASP A 415 -2.70 1.90 16.90
C ASP A 415 -3.01 0.46 17.31
N PHE A 416 -3.41 -0.38 16.36
CA PHE A 416 -3.67 -1.79 16.61
C PHE A 416 -2.38 -2.54 16.94
N PHE A 417 -1.28 -2.20 16.26
CA PHE A 417 0.01 -2.87 16.42
C PHE A 417 0.97 -2.22 17.43
N LYS A 418 0.55 -1.18 18.16
CA LYS A 418 1.44 -0.40 19.07
C LYS A 418 2.12 -1.22 20.17
N ASN A 419 1.50 -2.31 20.61
CA ASN A 419 1.99 -3.17 21.68
C ASN A 419 2.64 -4.46 21.17
N VAL A 420 2.78 -4.63 19.84
CA VAL A 420 3.36 -5.84 19.25
C VAL A 420 4.86 -5.90 19.54
N ASN A 421 5.35 -7.09 19.86
CA ASN A 421 6.78 -7.32 20.00
C ASN A 421 7.50 -6.95 18.70
N LYS A 422 8.50 -6.08 18.78
CA LYS A 422 9.28 -5.61 17.61
C LYS A 422 9.97 -6.74 16.83
N ASN A 423 10.18 -7.88 17.47
CA ASN A 423 10.77 -9.06 16.85
C ASN A 423 9.74 -10.00 16.22
N TYR A 424 8.43 -9.71 16.36
CA TYR A 424 7.39 -10.50 15.71
C TYR A 424 7.40 -10.20 14.21
N ASN A 425 7.54 -11.27 13.41
CA ASN A 425 7.53 -11.15 11.96
C ASN A 425 6.09 -11.23 11.45
N ARG A 426 5.51 -10.09 11.07
CA ARG A 426 4.19 -10.01 10.47
C ARG A 426 4.24 -10.54 9.04
N THR A 427 3.23 -11.32 8.66
CA THR A 427 3.10 -11.87 7.30
C THR A 427 1.66 -11.80 6.83
N GLN A 428 1.47 -11.61 5.52
CA GLN A 428 0.16 -11.65 4.88
C GLN A 428 -0.44 -13.05 4.96
N TYR A 429 -1.77 -13.13 5.13
CA TYR A 429 -2.52 -14.38 4.98
C TYR A 429 -2.44 -14.86 3.53
N ASN A 430 -2.31 -16.17 3.29
CA ASN A 430 -2.30 -16.74 1.96
C ASN A 430 -2.95 -18.13 1.95
N LEU A 431 -3.75 -18.40 0.92
CA LEU A 431 -4.43 -19.70 0.77
C LEU A 431 -4.85 -19.94 -0.68
N ILE A 432 -4.59 -21.12 -1.19
CA ILE A 432 -5.05 -21.61 -2.48
C ILE A 432 -5.98 -22.80 -2.25
N ILE A 433 -7.24 -22.67 -2.66
CA ILE A 433 -8.27 -23.70 -2.51
C ILE A 433 -8.58 -24.31 -3.88
N ASN A 434 -8.79 -25.61 -3.91
CA ASN A 434 -9.17 -26.37 -5.09
C ASN A 434 -8.26 -26.12 -6.30
N PRO A 435 -6.94 -26.32 -6.19
CA PRO A 435 -6.07 -26.24 -7.35
C PRO A 435 -6.38 -27.36 -8.34
N SER A 436 -5.77 -27.28 -9.52
CA SER A 436 -5.89 -28.34 -10.53
C SER A 436 -5.47 -29.71 -10.00
N PRO A 437 -6.21 -30.78 -10.30
CA PRO A 437 -5.77 -32.13 -9.97
C PRO A 437 -4.49 -32.55 -10.72
N GLU A 438 -4.13 -31.83 -11.79
CA GLU A 438 -2.90 -32.04 -12.56
C GLU A 438 -1.69 -31.29 -11.98
N LEU A 439 -1.88 -30.54 -10.89
CA LEU A 439 -0.81 -29.79 -10.25
C LEU A 439 0.27 -30.72 -9.69
N GLU A 440 1.48 -30.51 -10.12
CA GLU A 440 2.65 -31.19 -9.56
C GLU A 440 3.10 -30.48 -8.29
N ILE A 441 3.05 -31.19 -7.16
CA ILE A 441 3.36 -30.63 -5.83
C ILE A 441 4.61 -31.28 -5.27
N SER A 442 5.63 -30.47 -5.01
CA SER A 442 6.80 -30.93 -4.27
C SER A 442 6.49 -31.10 -2.78
N LYS A 443 6.98 -32.17 -2.17
CA LYS A 443 6.69 -32.49 -0.76
C LYS A 443 7.24 -31.47 0.25
N THR A 444 8.23 -30.68 -0.12
CA THR A 444 8.96 -29.75 0.77
C THR A 444 8.65 -28.28 0.51
N CYS A 445 7.63 -27.98 -0.31
CA CYS A 445 7.40 -26.63 -0.80
C CYS A 445 6.62 -25.69 0.14
N PHE A 446 6.05 -26.18 1.24
CA PHE A 446 5.08 -25.41 2.01
C PHE A 446 5.65 -24.61 3.17
N ASN A 447 6.75 -25.06 3.78
CA ASN A 447 7.31 -24.47 4.98
C ASN A 447 8.75 -24.01 4.76
N ASN A 448 9.21 -23.05 5.56
CA ASN A 448 10.56 -22.47 5.50
C ASN A 448 10.91 -21.88 4.12
N ARG A 449 9.92 -21.37 3.38
CA ARG A 449 10.11 -20.70 2.09
C ARG A 449 10.32 -19.20 2.30
N ILE A 450 11.41 -18.66 1.80
CA ILE A 450 11.60 -17.21 1.76
C ILE A 450 11.09 -16.70 0.41
N TRP A 451 9.86 -16.18 0.41
CA TRP A 451 9.15 -15.79 -0.78
C TRP A 451 8.47 -14.42 -0.64
N SER A 452 7.97 -13.88 -1.74
CA SER A 452 7.26 -12.60 -1.81
C SER A 452 6.07 -12.65 -2.76
N ASN A 453 5.34 -11.57 -2.88
CA ASN A 453 4.20 -11.45 -3.77
C ASN A 453 4.56 -11.66 -5.27
N TYR A 454 5.83 -11.54 -5.67
CA TYR A 454 6.28 -11.86 -7.05
C TYR A 454 6.04 -13.32 -7.41
N ASP A 455 6.16 -14.20 -6.43
CA ASP A 455 6.06 -15.65 -6.61
C ASP A 455 4.61 -16.12 -6.86
N MET A 456 3.61 -15.26 -6.55
CA MET A 456 2.21 -15.59 -6.80
C MET A 456 1.87 -15.67 -8.29
N TYR A 457 2.52 -14.89 -9.16
CA TYR A 457 2.26 -14.93 -10.59
C TYR A 457 2.43 -16.35 -11.17
N PRO A 458 3.60 -16.99 -11.12
CA PRO A 458 3.76 -18.37 -11.58
C PRO A 458 3.01 -19.38 -10.70
N THR A 459 2.89 -19.15 -9.40
CA THR A 459 2.23 -20.09 -8.48
C THR A 459 0.74 -20.23 -8.77
N VAL A 460 0.04 -19.13 -9.05
CA VAL A 460 -1.39 -19.17 -9.39
C VAL A 460 -1.62 -19.85 -10.73
N LEU A 461 -0.81 -19.57 -11.73
CA LEU A 461 -0.86 -20.29 -13.01
C LEU A 461 -0.65 -21.80 -12.82
N ALA A 462 0.34 -22.20 -12.01
CA ALA A 462 0.57 -23.61 -11.69
C ALA A 462 -0.64 -24.22 -10.95
N ALA A 463 -1.23 -23.49 -9.99
CA ALA A 463 -2.45 -23.93 -9.29
C ALA A 463 -3.64 -24.14 -10.25
N MET A 464 -3.69 -23.40 -11.35
CA MET A 464 -4.67 -23.58 -12.42
C MET A 464 -4.34 -24.77 -13.35
N GLY A 465 -3.23 -25.46 -13.13
CA GLY A 465 -2.76 -26.61 -13.94
C GLY A 465 -1.87 -26.23 -15.12
N VAL A 466 -1.41 -25.00 -15.19
CA VAL A 466 -0.50 -24.55 -16.24
C VAL A 466 0.91 -25.06 -15.93
N LYS A 467 1.53 -25.76 -16.87
CA LYS A 467 2.94 -26.15 -16.79
C LYS A 467 3.81 -24.99 -17.31
N ILE A 468 4.73 -24.56 -16.46
CA ILE A 468 5.61 -23.41 -16.70
C ILE A 468 7.02 -23.94 -16.92
N ASP A 469 7.61 -23.69 -18.08
CA ASP A 469 8.98 -24.08 -18.36
C ASP A 469 9.95 -23.35 -17.41
N GLY A 470 10.79 -24.11 -16.68
CA GLY A 470 11.69 -23.59 -15.67
C GLY A 470 11.02 -23.08 -14.38
N ASN A 471 9.69 -23.22 -14.21
CA ASN A 471 8.94 -22.82 -13.02
C ASN A 471 9.09 -21.35 -12.59
N ARG A 472 9.50 -20.44 -13.49
CA ARG A 472 9.74 -19.03 -13.20
C ARG A 472 9.10 -18.11 -14.23
N LEU A 473 8.57 -16.96 -13.77
CA LEU A 473 8.09 -15.85 -14.59
C LEU A 473 8.50 -14.52 -13.93
N ALA A 474 9.09 -13.62 -14.71
CA ALA A 474 9.68 -12.40 -14.20
C ALA A 474 10.68 -12.67 -13.06
N LEU A 475 10.49 -12.11 -11.86
CA LEU A 475 11.27 -12.45 -10.67
C LEU A 475 10.64 -13.56 -9.83
N GLY A 476 9.40 -13.96 -10.14
CA GLY A 476 8.64 -14.95 -9.37
C GLY A 476 9.01 -16.39 -9.69
N THR A 477 8.85 -17.25 -8.70
CA THR A 477 9.04 -18.70 -8.77
C THR A 477 7.75 -19.42 -8.37
N ASN A 478 7.39 -20.48 -9.07
CA ASN A 478 6.28 -21.36 -8.71
C ASN A 478 6.55 -22.04 -7.36
N LEU A 479 5.82 -21.66 -6.34
CA LEU A 479 6.01 -22.15 -4.96
C LEU A 479 5.64 -23.63 -4.79
N PHE A 480 4.90 -24.25 -5.69
CA PHE A 480 4.65 -25.69 -5.67
C PHE A 480 5.84 -26.51 -6.16
N SER A 481 6.83 -25.86 -6.76
CA SER A 481 8.08 -26.50 -7.19
C SER A 481 9.16 -26.47 -6.10
N ASN A 482 10.27 -27.18 -6.36
CA ASN A 482 11.48 -27.09 -5.54
C ASN A 482 12.45 -25.99 -6.02
N GLU A 483 12.08 -25.25 -7.07
CA GLU A 483 12.93 -24.14 -7.54
C GLU A 483 13.04 -23.07 -6.45
N PRO A 484 14.24 -22.59 -6.15
CA PRO A 484 14.42 -21.55 -5.15
C PRO A 484 13.92 -20.21 -5.69
N THR A 485 13.29 -19.43 -4.81
CA THR A 485 12.95 -18.03 -5.11
C THR A 485 14.21 -17.17 -5.20
N VAL A 486 14.11 -15.97 -5.75
CA VAL A 486 15.25 -15.03 -5.74
C VAL A 486 15.69 -14.68 -4.31
N PHE A 487 14.77 -14.69 -3.35
CA PHE A 487 15.07 -14.45 -1.95
C PHE A 487 15.77 -15.61 -1.27
N GLU A 488 15.49 -16.84 -1.66
CA GLU A 488 16.19 -18.05 -1.18
C GLU A 488 17.60 -18.15 -1.77
N GLN A 489 17.78 -17.72 -3.03
CA GLN A 489 19.09 -17.76 -3.70
C GLN A 489 20.07 -16.73 -3.15
N TYR A 490 19.62 -15.49 -2.93
CA TYR A 490 20.49 -14.35 -2.64
C TYR A 490 20.33 -13.80 -1.21
N GLY A 491 19.31 -14.24 -0.47
CA GLY A 491 18.96 -13.71 0.84
C GLY A 491 18.12 -12.44 0.76
N TYR A 492 17.13 -12.32 1.67
CA TYR A 492 16.14 -11.24 1.67
C TYR A 492 16.77 -9.83 1.72
N ASP A 493 17.73 -9.62 2.62
CA ASP A 493 18.33 -8.29 2.82
C ASP A 493 19.10 -7.81 1.59
N TYR A 494 19.81 -8.71 0.92
CA TYR A 494 20.55 -8.38 -0.30
C TYR A 494 19.56 -8.02 -1.42
N VAL A 495 18.59 -8.89 -1.70
CA VAL A 495 17.58 -8.66 -2.74
C VAL A 495 16.85 -7.35 -2.51
N ASN A 496 16.38 -7.11 -1.28
CA ASN A 496 15.65 -5.89 -0.93
C ASN A 496 16.48 -4.62 -1.14
N LYS A 497 17.78 -4.66 -0.82
CA LYS A 497 18.72 -3.55 -1.11
C LYS A 497 18.93 -3.32 -2.61
N GLU A 498 19.03 -4.39 -3.39
CA GLU A 498 19.19 -4.28 -4.85
C GLU A 498 17.92 -3.77 -5.53
N LEU A 499 16.74 -4.24 -5.09
CA LEU A 499 15.44 -3.77 -5.58
C LEU A 499 15.19 -2.31 -5.25
N ALA A 500 15.73 -1.78 -4.15
CA ALA A 500 15.62 -0.35 -3.80
C ALA A 500 16.39 0.58 -4.75
N LYS A 501 17.35 0.08 -5.53
CA LYS A 501 18.17 0.88 -6.44
C LYS A 501 17.50 1.08 -7.80
N LYS A 502 18.00 2.05 -8.60
CA LYS A 502 17.55 2.29 -9.98
C LYS A 502 17.86 1.08 -10.86
N SER A 503 16.88 0.53 -11.55
CA SER A 503 17.08 -0.46 -12.60
C SER A 503 16.88 0.19 -13.97
N VAL A 504 17.94 0.21 -14.77
CA VAL A 504 17.88 0.72 -16.17
C VAL A 504 16.97 -0.19 -16.99
N PHE A 505 17.13 -1.51 -16.84
CA PHE A 505 16.28 -2.50 -17.50
C PHE A 505 14.79 -2.27 -17.22
N PHE A 506 14.42 -2.10 -15.94
CA PHE A 506 13.03 -1.85 -15.56
C PHE A 506 12.48 -0.57 -16.19
N ASN A 507 13.26 0.51 -16.17
CA ASN A 507 12.84 1.77 -16.77
C ASN A 507 12.66 1.67 -18.28
N ASP A 508 13.62 1.04 -18.98
CA ASP A 508 13.68 1.04 -20.45
C ASP A 508 12.85 -0.08 -21.09
N LYS A 509 12.63 -1.19 -20.37
CA LYS A 509 11.89 -2.35 -20.89
C LYS A 509 10.50 -2.50 -20.32
N ILE A 510 10.28 -2.13 -19.05
CA ILE A 510 9.01 -2.35 -18.35
C ILE A 510 8.18 -1.06 -18.29
N LEU A 511 8.78 0.05 -17.83
CA LEU A 511 8.07 1.33 -17.70
C LEU A 511 7.88 2.05 -19.05
N SER A 512 8.88 2.01 -19.93
CA SER A 512 8.87 2.82 -21.16
C SER A 512 9.52 2.07 -22.34
N PRO A 513 8.95 0.93 -22.77
CA PRO A 513 9.58 0.04 -23.77
C PRO A 513 9.81 0.73 -25.14
N ASN A 514 9.10 1.81 -25.44
CA ASN A 514 9.21 2.54 -26.71
C ASN A 514 10.02 3.83 -26.60
N GLY A 515 10.63 4.12 -25.45
CA GLY A 515 11.38 5.36 -25.22
C GLY A 515 10.52 6.62 -25.26
N GLU A 516 9.20 6.49 -25.21
CA GLU A 516 8.27 7.62 -25.21
C GLU A 516 8.42 8.38 -23.90
N LYS A 517 9.04 9.57 -23.99
CA LYS A 517 9.03 10.54 -22.91
C LYS A 517 7.62 11.06 -22.75
N VAL A 518 6.87 10.56 -21.82
CA VAL A 518 5.61 11.19 -21.40
C VAL A 518 5.99 12.52 -20.75
N SER A 519 5.93 13.59 -21.55
CA SER A 519 6.07 14.95 -21.00
C SER A 519 4.98 15.13 -19.96
N LEU A 520 5.32 15.67 -18.80
CA LEU A 520 4.40 16.18 -17.78
C LEU A 520 3.62 17.40 -18.32
N ARG A 521 2.99 17.28 -19.49
CA ARG A 521 2.02 18.25 -19.97
C ARG A 521 0.70 17.95 -19.28
N SER A 522 0.32 18.89 -18.45
CA SER A 522 -0.93 18.94 -17.72
C SER A 522 -2.11 18.47 -18.57
N SER A 523 -2.96 17.65 -17.99
CA SER A 523 -4.29 17.22 -18.47
C SER A 523 -5.26 18.36 -18.86
N LYS A 524 -4.79 19.59 -18.92
CA LYS A 524 -5.56 20.78 -19.33
C LYS A 524 -5.61 21.07 -20.83
N GLU A 525 -4.89 20.33 -21.67
CA GLU A 525 -4.89 20.57 -23.12
C GLU A 525 -5.80 19.62 -23.93
N ASN A 526 -6.32 18.55 -23.34
CA ASN A 526 -7.21 17.62 -24.04
C ASN A 526 -8.70 18.00 -24.01
N GLU A 527 -9.11 19.01 -23.25
CA GLU A 527 -10.50 19.53 -23.25
C GLU A 527 -10.80 20.53 -24.39
N LYS A 528 -9.90 20.73 -25.34
CA LYS A 528 -10.08 21.70 -26.42
C LYS A 528 -10.40 21.12 -27.79
N TYR A 529 -10.55 19.80 -27.91
CA TYR A 529 -10.90 19.14 -29.18
C TYR A 529 -11.96 18.05 -28.98
N GLU A 530 -13.10 18.40 -28.37
CA GLU A 530 -14.39 17.77 -28.60
C GLU A 530 -15.43 18.84 -28.88
#